data_da297c628580653268aa28d53537cde9
#
_entry.id   da297c628580653268aa28d53537cde9
#
_cell.length_a   1.000
_cell.length_b   1.000
_cell.length_c   1.000
_cell.angle_alpha   90.00
_cell.angle_beta   90.00
_cell.angle_gamma   90.00
#
_symmetry.space_group_name_H-M   'P 1'
#
loop_
_entity.id
_entity.type
_entity.pdbx_description
1 polymer ?
#
loop_
_entity_poly.entity_id
_entity_poly.type
_entity_poly.pdbx_seq_one_letter_code
_entity_poly.pdbx_strand_id
1 'polypeptide(L)'
;MMAVKARRRAVAVDVGGVKVGGNHPVVVQSMTNTDTADVASTVNQVMALARAGSELVRITVNTEAAAAAVPKIVDTVRQFGVNVPVIGDFHYNGHILLKKYPECARALAKYRINPGNVNIGRKTDDNFRTMIEVAIENNKPVRIGVNWGSLDSALLTRLMDENSRLAEPKDAREVTMRAMVISAVESARAAESYGLGRDKIILSAKVSGVEDLIDVYRALAAECDYALHLGLTEAGMGSKGIVATAVALAPLLLEGIGDTIRTSLTPLPNGDRTEEVIVSQQILQSLGIRSFTPQVTACPGCGRTTSTFFQEMADQIQTYLREQMPKWKATHPGVETMKVAVMGCVVNGPGESKHSNIGISLPGTFEEPKAPVYVDGRLMTTLKGDRIVAEFLDILNDYVDTHYAAELAAAPHA
;
A
#
# COMPACT_ATOMS: atom_id res chain seq x y z
N MET A 1 -19.05 -14.07 -10.66
CA MET A 1 -18.00 -13.12 -10.30
C MET A 1 -18.59 -12.13 -9.31
N MET A 2 -18.05 -12.04 -8.09
CA MET A 2 -18.33 -10.86 -7.28
C MET A 2 -17.64 -9.69 -7.98
N ALA A 3 -18.40 -8.84 -8.65
CA ALA A 3 -17.87 -7.62 -9.22
C ALA A 3 -17.38 -6.73 -8.06
N VAL A 4 -16.18 -6.18 -8.19
CA VAL A 4 -15.73 -5.13 -7.29
C VAL A 4 -16.79 -4.04 -7.29
N LYS A 5 -17.34 -3.72 -6.12
CA LYS A 5 -18.35 -2.65 -6.03
C LYS A 5 -17.74 -1.32 -6.49
N ALA A 6 -18.59 -0.46 -7.03
CA ALA A 6 -18.15 0.90 -7.34
C ALA A 6 -17.52 1.53 -6.09
N ARG A 7 -16.38 2.20 -6.27
CA ARG A 7 -15.66 2.81 -5.14
C ARG A 7 -16.53 3.86 -4.46
N ARG A 8 -16.46 3.88 -3.14
CA ARG A 8 -17.05 4.94 -2.31
C ARG A 8 -16.57 6.30 -2.80
N ARG A 9 -17.48 7.23 -2.97
CA ARG A 9 -17.11 8.62 -3.29
C ARG A 9 -16.45 9.25 -2.07
N ALA A 10 -15.17 9.55 -2.18
CA ALA A 10 -14.38 10.24 -1.17
C ALA A 10 -13.90 11.58 -1.71
N VAL A 11 -13.69 12.55 -0.82
CA VAL A 11 -13.03 13.80 -1.19
C VAL A 11 -11.58 13.51 -1.54
N ALA A 12 -11.13 13.97 -2.72
CA ALA A 12 -9.75 13.77 -3.15
C ALA A 12 -8.80 14.68 -2.38
N VAL A 13 -7.70 14.12 -1.89
CA VAL A 13 -6.65 14.84 -1.16
C VAL A 13 -5.34 14.77 -1.95
N ASP A 14 -4.71 15.91 -2.17
CA ASP A 14 -3.37 15.97 -2.77
C ASP A 14 -2.28 15.85 -1.70
N VAL A 15 -1.44 14.85 -1.82
CA VAL A 15 -0.30 14.62 -0.93
C VAL A 15 0.99 14.78 -1.74
N GLY A 16 1.44 16.01 -1.93
CA GLY A 16 2.68 16.28 -2.67
C GLY A 16 2.65 15.81 -4.13
N GLY A 17 1.51 15.93 -4.81
CA GLY A 17 1.28 15.50 -6.18
C GLY A 17 0.62 14.12 -6.30
N VAL A 18 0.56 13.33 -5.23
CA VAL A 18 -0.14 12.04 -5.20
C VAL A 18 -1.57 12.24 -4.72
N LYS A 19 -2.54 11.93 -5.58
CA LYS A 19 -3.97 12.06 -5.25
C LYS A 19 -4.48 10.84 -4.50
N VAL A 20 -5.12 11.06 -3.36
CA VAL A 20 -5.71 10.03 -2.49
C VAL A 20 -7.21 10.27 -2.41
N GLY A 21 -8.02 9.27 -2.73
CA GLY A 21 -9.49 9.38 -2.76
C GLY A 21 -10.04 9.89 -4.09
N GLY A 22 -11.30 10.26 -4.13
CA GLY A 22 -12.00 10.57 -5.38
C GLY A 22 -12.07 9.34 -6.31
N ASN A 23 -11.80 9.56 -7.58
CA ASN A 23 -11.73 8.49 -8.57
C ASN A 23 -10.28 8.01 -8.85
N HIS A 24 -9.31 8.46 -8.04
CA HIS A 24 -7.92 8.11 -8.21
C HIS A 24 -7.62 6.67 -7.72
N PRO A 25 -6.61 5.99 -8.27
CA PRO A 25 -6.24 4.65 -7.84
C PRO A 25 -5.94 4.56 -6.33
N VAL A 26 -6.15 3.39 -5.74
CA VAL A 26 -5.77 3.14 -4.34
C VAL A 26 -4.25 3.26 -4.19
N VAL A 27 -3.81 4.14 -3.29
CA VAL A 27 -2.40 4.50 -3.12
C VAL A 27 -1.70 3.56 -2.15
N VAL A 28 -0.51 3.08 -2.50
CA VAL A 28 0.35 2.28 -1.63
C VAL A 28 1.26 3.20 -0.80
N GLN A 29 1.13 3.12 0.51
CA GLN A 29 1.98 3.83 1.46
C GLN A 29 2.83 2.87 2.28
N SER A 30 4.06 3.24 2.57
CA SER A 30 4.97 2.50 3.47
C SER A 30 5.48 3.38 4.62
N MET A 31 6.34 2.80 5.46
CA MET A 31 6.96 3.50 6.58
C MET A 31 8.36 2.97 6.85
N THR A 32 9.30 3.87 7.12
CA THR A 32 10.63 3.50 7.60
C THR A 32 10.59 2.96 9.04
N ASN A 33 11.61 2.19 9.41
CA ASN A 33 11.88 1.78 10.78
C ASN A 33 13.28 2.20 11.28
N THR A 34 13.94 3.08 10.52
CA THR A 34 15.20 3.72 10.92
C THR A 34 14.99 4.81 11.96
N ASP A 35 16.01 5.13 12.73
CA ASP A 35 16.05 6.39 13.47
C ASP A 35 16.10 7.54 12.46
N THR A 36 15.09 8.41 12.49
CA THR A 36 15.02 9.55 11.55
C THR A 36 16.15 10.56 11.76
N ALA A 37 16.75 10.61 12.94
CA ALA A 37 17.94 11.43 13.19
C ALA A 37 19.17 10.93 12.42
N ASP A 38 19.23 9.63 12.08
CA ASP A 38 20.20 9.07 11.14
C ASP A 38 19.74 9.31 9.70
N VAL A 39 20.20 10.43 9.15
CA VAL A 39 19.86 10.86 7.79
C VAL A 39 20.22 9.82 6.74
N ALA A 40 21.42 9.21 6.83
CA ALA A 40 21.91 8.30 5.81
C ALA A 40 21.05 7.01 5.75
N SER A 41 20.82 6.38 6.89
CA SER A 41 19.99 5.19 6.99
C SER A 41 18.55 5.45 6.54
N THR A 42 17.99 6.61 6.94
CA THR A 42 16.61 6.97 6.57
C THR A 42 16.50 7.27 5.08
N VAL A 43 17.42 8.00 4.48
CA VAL A 43 17.47 8.25 3.03
C VAL A 43 17.51 6.92 2.26
N ASN A 44 18.43 6.02 2.62
CA ASN A 44 18.56 4.73 1.97
C ASN A 44 17.26 3.92 2.02
N GLN A 45 16.60 3.90 3.18
CA GLN A 45 15.36 3.15 3.34
C GLN A 45 14.18 3.81 2.61
N VAL A 46 14.05 5.15 2.63
CA VAL A 46 13.05 5.88 1.84
C VAL A 46 13.21 5.58 0.34
N MET A 47 14.46 5.60 -0.16
CA MET A 47 14.75 5.29 -1.56
C MET A 47 14.42 3.83 -1.91
N ALA A 48 14.76 2.88 -1.04
CA ALA A 48 14.43 1.47 -1.25
C ALA A 48 12.92 1.27 -1.33
N LEU A 49 12.14 1.84 -0.40
CA LEU A 49 10.68 1.78 -0.37
C LEU A 49 10.06 2.42 -1.62
N ALA A 50 10.55 3.58 -2.04
CA ALA A 50 10.08 4.25 -3.26
C ALA A 50 10.38 3.44 -4.52
N ARG A 51 11.58 2.86 -4.63
CA ARG A 51 11.96 1.98 -5.76
C ARG A 51 11.13 0.70 -5.82
N ALA A 52 10.73 0.17 -4.66
CA ALA A 52 9.79 -0.96 -4.59
C ALA A 52 8.35 -0.58 -5.02
N GLY A 53 8.09 0.71 -5.23
CA GLY A 53 6.80 1.23 -5.71
C GLY A 53 5.90 1.80 -4.62
N SER A 54 6.44 2.14 -3.45
CA SER A 54 5.71 2.95 -2.48
C SER A 54 5.50 4.36 -3.01
N GLU A 55 4.25 4.80 -3.07
CA GLU A 55 3.88 6.11 -3.61
C GLU A 55 3.92 7.21 -2.54
N LEU A 56 3.86 6.83 -1.28
CA LEU A 56 4.00 7.70 -0.11
C LEU A 56 4.88 7.00 0.92
N VAL A 57 5.89 7.66 1.45
CA VAL A 57 6.76 7.09 2.51
C VAL A 57 6.64 7.89 3.79
N ARG A 58 6.35 7.23 4.90
CA ARG A 58 6.23 7.84 6.21
C ARG A 58 7.48 7.61 7.05
N ILE A 59 7.96 8.66 7.70
CA ILE A 59 9.06 8.66 8.68
C ILE A 59 8.54 9.10 10.05
N THR A 60 9.15 8.64 11.13
CA THR A 60 8.79 9.07 12.49
C THR A 60 9.47 10.37 12.83
N VAL A 61 8.72 11.35 13.37
CA VAL A 61 9.27 12.64 13.84
C VAL A 61 8.87 12.81 15.30
N ASN A 62 9.69 12.28 16.19
CA ASN A 62 9.42 12.17 17.63
C ASN A 62 10.44 12.89 18.52
N THR A 63 11.55 13.36 17.95
CA THR A 63 12.61 14.09 18.65
C THR A 63 12.99 15.36 17.89
N GLU A 64 13.66 16.28 18.56
CA GLU A 64 14.21 17.49 17.95
C GLU A 64 15.25 17.16 16.87
N ALA A 65 16.10 16.16 17.12
CA ALA A 65 17.10 15.70 16.16
C ALA A 65 16.42 15.13 14.90
N ALA A 66 15.35 14.34 15.05
CA ALA A 66 14.57 13.84 13.93
C ALA A 66 13.93 14.99 13.13
N ALA A 67 13.32 15.97 13.80
CA ALA A 67 12.73 17.14 13.14
C ALA A 67 13.77 17.97 12.38
N ALA A 68 14.96 18.17 12.95
CA ALA A 68 16.05 18.88 12.29
C ALA A 68 16.62 18.11 11.08
N ALA A 69 16.55 16.78 11.07
CA ALA A 69 17.03 15.92 9.99
C ALA A 69 16.11 15.89 8.76
N VAL A 70 14.80 16.10 8.93
CA VAL A 70 13.78 15.96 7.87
C VAL A 70 14.11 16.74 6.60
N PRO A 71 14.46 18.04 6.63
CA PRO A 71 14.74 18.78 5.39
C PRO A 71 15.86 18.13 4.59
N LYS A 72 16.96 17.76 5.26
CA LYS A 72 18.11 17.11 4.63
C LYS A 72 17.74 15.74 4.03
N ILE A 73 16.90 14.96 4.71
CA ILE A 73 16.40 13.67 4.19
C ILE A 73 15.64 13.90 2.87
N VAL A 74 14.65 14.80 2.89
CA VAL A 74 13.81 15.08 1.72
C VAL A 74 14.63 15.60 0.54
N ASP A 75 15.55 16.54 0.78
CA ASP A 75 16.40 17.11 -0.26
C ASP A 75 17.37 16.07 -0.82
N THR A 76 17.97 15.24 0.03
CA THR A 76 18.89 14.19 -0.43
C THR A 76 18.16 13.15 -1.28
N VAL A 77 16.95 12.71 -0.88
CA VAL A 77 16.13 11.77 -1.68
C VAL A 77 15.83 12.35 -3.06
N ARG A 78 15.49 13.65 -3.13
CA ARG A 78 15.25 14.35 -4.41
C ARG A 78 16.51 14.48 -5.27
N GLN A 79 17.66 14.77 -4.66
CA GLN A 79 18.94 14.83 -5.36
C GLN A 79 19.33 13.52 -6.03
N PHE A 80 18.93 12.39 -5.45
CA PHE A 80 19.05 11.06 -6.08
C PHE A 80 17.95 10.74 -7.12
N GLY A 81 17.16 11.74 -7.53
CA GLY A 81 16.12 11.57 -8.56
C GLY A 81 14.86 10.86 -8.10
N VAL A 82 14.67 10.66 -6.80
CA VAL A 82 13.48 10.00 -6.24
C VAL A 82 12.49 11.05 -5.74
N ASN A 83 11.35 11.16 -6.44
CA ASN A 83 10.29 12.14 -6.14
C ASN A 83 9.13 11.49 -5.37
N VAL A 84 9.40 10.91 -4.20
CA VAL A 84 8.36 10.35 -3.34
C VAL A 84 7.98 11.35 -2.25
N PRO A 85 6.67 11.64 -2.04
CA PRO A 85 6.24 12.48 -0.94
C PRO A 85 6.55 11.82 0.42
N VAL A 86 7.28 12.56 1.27
CA VAL A 86 7.64 12.12 2.62
C VAL A 86 6.62 12.66 3.63
N ILE A 87 6.14 11.78 4.51
CA ILE A 87 5.10 12.06 5.50
C ILE A 87 5.72 12.03 6.89
N GLY A 88 5.46 13.04 7.72
CA GLY A 88 5.86 13.04 9.12
C GLY A 88 4.81 12.37 10.02
N ASP A 89 5.27 11.44 10.85
CA ASP A 89 4.45 10.80 11.88
C ASP A 89 4.71 11.45 13.24
N PHE A 90 3.72 12.19 13.72
CA PHE A 90 3.80 12.96 14.95
C PHE A 90 2.93 12.35 16.06
N HIS A 91 3.50 12.32 17.25
CA HIS A 91 2.84 11.87 18.47
C HIS A 91 2.89 13.01 19.51
N TYR A 92 2.98 12.70 20.79
CA TYR A 92 2.88 13.54 21.99
C TYR A 92 3.39 15.00 21.89
N ASN A 93 4.54 15.21 21.26
CA ASN A 93 5.25 16.49 21.17
C ASN A 93 5.22 17.12 19.75
N GLY A 94 4.38 16.56 18.85
CA GLY A 94 4.34 17.01 17.47
C GLY A 94 4.05 18.50 17.30
N HIS A 95 3.19 19.06 18.17
CA HIS A 95 2.88 20.49 18.20
C HIS A 95 4.09 21.37 18.52
N ILE A 96 4.98 20.89 19.39
CA ILE A 96 6.24 21.58 19.72
C ILE A 96 7.22 21.49 18.55
N LEU A 97 7.40 20.28 17.99
CA LEU A 97 8.35 20.03 16.92
C LEU A 97 7.99 20.81 15.65
N LEU A 98 6.73 20.82 15.25
CA LEU A 98 6.27 21.54 14.07
C LEU A 98 6.44 23.07 14.20
N LYS A 99 6.21 23.64 15.39
CA LYS A 99 6.45 25.07 15.63
C LYS A 99 7.93 25.43 15.71
N LYS A 100 8.72 24.60 16.40
CA LYS A 100 10.14 24.86 16.62
C LYS A 100 11.00 24.65 15.37
N TYR A 101 10.58 23.73 14.47
CA TYR A 101 11.28 23.35 13.25
C TYR A 101 10.43 23.62 11.99
N PRO A 102 10.24 24.90 11.59
CA PRO A 102 9.38 25.25 10.46
C PRO A 102 9.88 24.67 9.13
N GLU A 103 11.20 24.43 8.98
CA GLU A 103 11.74 23.76 7.79
C GLU A 103 11.26 22.30 7.70
N CYS A 104 11.16 21.59 8.83
CA CYS A 104 10.55 20.27 8.89
C CYS A 104 9.09 20.30 8.40
N ALA A 105 8.31 21.25 8.92
CA ALA A 105 6.91 21.42 8.52
C ALA A 105 6.78 21.69 7.01
N ARG A 106 7.64 22.54 6.43
CA ARG A 106 7.63 22.83 5.00
C ARG A 106 8.07 21.67 4.12
N ALA A 107 9.09 20.92 4.53
CA ALA A 107 9.67 19.83 3.75
C ALA A 107 8.72 18.62 3.63
N LEU A 108 7.93 18.33 4.65
CA LEU A 108 6.98 17.23 4.66
C LEU A 108 5.80 17.47 3.71
N ALA A 109 5.33 16.39 3.08
CA ALA A 109 4.17 16.44 2.18
C ALA A 109 2.83 16.28 2.91
N LYS A 110 2.82 15.68 4.08
CA LYS A 110 1.64 15.43 4.92
C LYS A 110 2.05 15.20 6.37
N TYR A 111 1.17 15.54 7.31
CA TYR A 111 1.35 15.19 8.72
C TYR A 111 0.40 14.06 9.11
N ARG A 112 0.90 13.07 9.85
CA ARG A 112 0.05 12.12 10.54
C ARG A 112 -0.03 12.52 12.01
N ILE A 113 -1.24 12.66 12.49
CA ILE A 113 -1.55 13.05 13.87
C ILE A 113 -2.44 11.98 14.49
N ASN A 114 -2.11 11.56 15.71
CA ASN A 114 -2.99 10.73 16.52
C ASN A 114 -3.64 11.59 17.60
N PRO A 115 -4.94 11.92 17.48
CA PRO A 115 -5.61 12.81 18.43
C PRO A 115 -5.58 12.29 19.87
N GLY A 116 -5.65 10.98 20.08
CA GLY A 116 -5.58 10.37 21.40
C GLY A 116 -4.23 10.52 22.12
N ASN A 117 -3.15 10.79 21.37
CA ASN A 117 -1.81 10.94 21.94
C ASN A 117 -1.39 12.41 22.13
N VAL A 118 -2.02 13.34 21.46
CA VAL A 118 -1.57 14.75 21.43
C VAL A 118 -2.00 15.52 22.68
N ASN A 119 -3.13 15.14 23.28
CA ASN A 119 -3.75 15.87 24.40
C ASN A 119 -3.68 15.12 25.74
N ILE A 120 -2.81 14.14 25.90
CA ILE A 120 -2.71 13.36 27.13
C ILE A 120 -2.50 14.28 28.35
N GLY A 121 -3.42 14.18 29.30
CA GLY A 121 -3.39 14.92 30.58
C GLY A 121 -3.84 16.38 30.53
N ARG A 122 -4.38 16.85 29.40
CA ARG A 122 -4.93 18.22 29.27
C ARG A 122 -6.42 18.23 28.95
N LYS A 123 -7.13 19.25 29.47
CA LYS A 123 -8.58 19.43 29.27
C LYS A 123 -8.94 20.15 27.95
N THR A 124 -7.96 20.58 27.16
CA THR A 124 -8.15 21.42 25.96
C THR A 124 -7.44 20.81 24.75
N ASP A 125 -8.05 20.94 23.56
CA ASP A 125 -7.51 20.48 22.28
C ASP A 125 -6.41 21.39 21.71
N ASP A 126 -5.76 22.22 22.52
CA ASP A 126 -4.80 23.24 22.09
C ASP A 126 -3.63 22.66 21.27
N ASN A 127 -3.16 21.47 21.66
CA ASN A 127 -2.03 20.82 20.96
C ASN A 127 -2.46 20.33 19.57
N PHE A 128 -3.62 19.70 19.47
CA PHE A 128 -4.17 19.26 18.19
C PHE A 128 -4.45 20.45 17.28
N ARG A 129 -5.11 21.48 17.81
CA ARG A 129 -5.37 22.74 17.11
C ARG A 129 -4.08 23.36 16.58
N THR A 130 -3.04 23.45 17.40
CA THR A 130 -1.73 23.96 16.99
C THR A 130 -1.16 23.21 15.78
N MET A 131 -1.26 21.88 15.77
CA MET A 131 -0.76 21.09 14.63
C MET A 131 -1.59 21.32 13.36
N ILE A 132 -2.89 21.50 13.49
CA ILE A 132 -3.79 21.85 12.38
C ILE A 132 -3.48 23.25 11.83
N GLU A 133 -3.26 24.23 12.70
CA GLU A 133 -2.87 25.60 12.30
C GLU A 133 -1.56 25.57 11.49
N VAL A 134 -0.54 24.85 11.95
CA VAL A 134 0.72 24.66 11.17
C VAL A 134 0.47 23.98 9.83
N ALA A 135 -0.46 23.01 9.77
CA ALA A 135 -0.82 22.36 8.50
C ALA A 135 -1.48 23.34 7.53
N ILE A 136 -2.34 24.22 8.02
CA ILE A 136 -3.00 25.30 7.23
C ILE A 136 -1.94 26.27 6.72
N GLU A 137 -1.07 26.79 7.60
CA GLU A 137 0.00 27.74 7.26
C GLU A 137 0.92 27.20 6.15
N ASN A 138 1.21 25.89 6.17
CA ASN A 138 2.07 25.24 5.19
C ASN A 138 1.31 24.60 4.02
N ASN A 139 -0.02 24.75 3.96
CA ASN A 139 -0.90 24.12 2.97
C ASN A 139 -0.73 22.60 2.88
N LYS A 140 -0.56 21.93 4.01
CA LYS A 140 -0.33 20.46 4.08
C LYS A 140 -1.59 19.71 4.46
N PRO A 141 -1.88 18.59 3.78
CA PRO A 141 -2.91 17.68 4.25
C PRO A 141 -2.49 16.99 5.55
N VAL A 142 -3.50 16.54 6.29
CA VAL A 142 -3.33 15.84 7.55
C VAL A 142 -4.02 14.48 7.47
N ARG A 143 -3.36 13.43 7.96
CA ARG A 143 -4.04 12.19 8.29
C ARG A 143 -4.32 12.12 9.78
N ILE A 144 -5.57 12.16 10.15
CA ILE A 144 -6.04 11.91 11.50
C ILE A 144 -6.10 10.40 11.70
N GLY A 145 -5.21 9.89 12.53
CA GLY A 145 -4.99 8.45 12.68
C GLY A 145 -5.32 7.97 14.08
N VAL A 146 -6.55 7.49 14.27
CA VAL A 146 -6.99 6.88 15.53
C VAL A 146 -6.49 5.44 15.57
N ASN A 147 -5.95 5.03 16.71
CA ASN A 147 -5.60 3.64 17.02
C ASN A 147 -6.32 3.24 18.32
N TRP A 148 -6.84 2.03 18.35
CA TRP A 148 -7.59 1.55 19.50
C TRP A 148 -6.78 1.54 20.80
N GLY A 149 -5.49 1.18 20.74
CA GLY A 149 -4.60 1.17 21.91
C GLY A 149 -4.24 2.55 22.47
N SER A 150 -4.67 3.63 21.80
CA SER A 150 -4.45 5.02 22.23
C SER A 150 -5.71 5.88 22.03
N LEU A 151 -6.87 5.26 22.21
CA LEU A 151 -8.16 5.95 22.18
C LEU A 151 -8.31 6.85 23.41
N ASP A 152 -9.00 7.99 23.24
CA ASP A 152 -9.30 8.90 24.33
C ASP A 152 -10.14 8.19 25.41
N SER A 153 -9.58 8.10 26.61
CA SER A 153 -10.21 7.43 27.74
C SER A 153 -11.48 8.15 28.21
N ALA A 154 -11.54 9.48 28.12
CA ALA A 154 -12.70 10.25 28.52
C ALA A 154 -13.89 10.01 27.58
N LEU A 155 -13.62 9.97 26.27
CA LEU A 155 -14.61 9.60 25.26
C LEU A 155 -15.15 8.19 25.51
N LEU A 156 -14.25 7.23 25.69
CA LEU A 156 -14.64 5.83 25.94
C LEU A 156 -15.48 5.68 27.21
N THR A 157 -15.06 6.31 28.32
CA THR A 157 -15.81 6.29 29.58
C THR A 157 -17.21 6.86 29.40
N ARG A 158 -17.34 8.02 28.75
CA ARG A 158 -18.65 8.63 28.48
C ARG A 158 -19.56 7.69 27.68
N LEU A 159 -19.05 7.07 26.63
CA LEU A 159 -19.84 6.14 25.81
C LEU A 159 -20.21 4.85 26.56
N MET A 160 -19.35 4.34 27.45
CA MET A 160 -19.67 3.20 28.31
C MET A 160 -20.78 3.57 29.33
N ASP A 161 -20.73 4.76 29.92
CA ASP A 161 -21.76 5.26 30.84
C ASP A 161 -23.10 5.46 30.12
N GLU A 162 -23.09 6.02 28.91
CA GLU A 162 -24.28 6.16 28.09
C GLU A 162 -24.86 4.78 27.73
N ASN A 163 -24.02 3.82 27.34
CA ASN A 163 -24.41 2.45 27.00
C ASN A 163 -25.04 1.71 28.18
N SER A 164 -24.51 1.90 29.39
CA SER A 164 -25.03 1.24 30.59
C SER A 164 -26.47 1.65 30.96
N ARG A 165 -26.97 2.76 30.42
CA ARG A 165 -28.31 3.31 30.63
C ARG A 165 -29.31 2.88 29.58
N LEU A 166 -28.87 2.13 28.53
CA LEU A 166 -29.77 1.61 27.51
C LEU A 166 -30.59 0.44 28.04
N ALA A 167 -31.78 0.24 27.51
CA ALA A 167 -32.61 -0.91 27.85
C ALA A 167 -31.93 -2.24 27.46
N GLU A 168 -31.19 -2.24 26.38
CA GLU A 168 -30.34 -3.34 25.89
C GLU A 168 -28.92 -2.80 25.67
N PRO A 169 -28.06 -2.86 26.69
CA PRO A 169 -26.68 -2.41 26.56
C PRO A 169 -25.91 -3.28 25.55
N LYS A 170 -25.11 -2.62 24.71
CA LYS A 170 -24.19 -3.29 23.80
C LYS A 170 -22.98 -3.81 24.54
N ASP A 171 -22.27 -4.76 23.94
CA ASP A 171 -21.02 -5.24 24.53
C ASP A 171 -19.91 -4.16 24.48
N ALA A 172 -18.91 -4.32 25.33
CA ALA A 172 -17.82 -3.35 25.46
C ALA A 172 -17.01 -3.20 24.18
N ARG A 173 -16.92 -4.26 23.36
CA ARG A 173 -16.22 -4.23 22.06
C ARG A 173 -16.96 -3.31 21.08
N GLU A 174 -18.29 -3.47 20.94
CA GLU A 174 -19.10 -2.60 20.08
C GLU A 174 -19.00 -1.13 20.48
N VAL A 175 -19.06 -0.83 21.78
CA VAL A 175 -18.89 0.54 22.29
C VAL A 175 -17.51 1.09 21.97
N THR A 176 -16.46 0.27 22.12
CA THR A 176 -15.09 0.68 21.78
C THR A 176 -14.95 0.96 20.27
N MET A 177 -15.50 0.10 19.41
CA MET A 177 -15.49 0.32 17.96
C MET A 177 -16.26 1.60 17.59
N ARG A 178 -17.40 1.84 18.21
CA ARG A 178 -18.14 3.09 18.04
C ARG A 178 -17.33 4.31 18.48
N ALA A 179 -16.62 4.24 19.59
CA ALA A 179 -15.74 5.30 20.09
C ALA A 179 -14.62 5.62 19.08
N MET A 180 -14.07 4.62 18.41
CA MET A 180 -13.07 4.81 17.34
C MET A 180 -13.61 5.65 16.18
N VAL A 181 -14.82 5.33 15.71
CA VAL A 181 -15.47 6.07 14.62
C VAL A 181 -15.78 7.51 15.02
N ILE A 182 -16.38 7.69 16.22
CA ILE A 182 -16.68 9.01 16.77
C ILE A 182 -15.41 9.85 16.89
N SER A 183 -14.35 9.30 17.49
CA SER A 183 -13.06 10.00 17.65
C SER A 183 -12.50 10.47 16.31
N ALA A 184 -12.55 9.64 15.28
CA ALA A 184 -12.05 10.00 13.96
C ALA A 184 -12.87 11.12 13.32
N VAL A 185 -14.20 10.99 13.32
CA VAL A 185 -15.11 11.96 12.69
C VAL A 185 -15.13 13.29 13.44
N GLU A 186 -15.20 13.27 14.78
CA GLU A 186 -15.18 14.49 15.59
C GLU A 186 -13.85 15.24 15.46
N SER A 187 -12.71 14.53 15.43
CA SER A 187 -11.41 15.16 15.19
C SER A 187 -11.30 15.77 13.79
N ALA A 188 -11.92 15.17 12.77
CA ALA A 188 -11.96 15.76 11.44
C ALA A 188 -12.82 17.04 11.42
N ARG A 189 -13.99 17.01 12.05
CA ARG A 189 -14.86 18.19 12.17
C ARG A 189 -14.20 19.31 12.97
N ALA A 190 -13.47 18.96 14.03
CA ALA A 190 -12.67 19.93 14.76
C ALA A 190 -11.60 20.57 13.88
N ALA A 191 -10.88 19.79 13.08
CA ALA A 191 -9.89 20.30 12.13
C ALA A 191 -10.53 21.26 11.09
N GLU A 192 -11.71 20.91 10.56
CA GLU A 192 -12.49 21.81 9.69
C GLU A 192 -12.88 23.13 10.41
N SER A 193 -13.31 23.03 11.67
CA SER A 193 -13.67 24.23 12.46
C SER A 193 -12.49 25.16 12.71
N TYR A 194 -11.27 24.64 12.68
CA TYR A 194 -10.02 25.42 12.76
C TYR A 194 -9.58 25.98 11.40
N GLY A 195 -10.29 25.66 10.31
CA GLY A 195 -10.06 26.18 8.97
C GLY A 195 -9.33 25.24 8.01
N LEU A 196 -9.08 23.97 8.37
CA LEU A 196 -8.51 23.00 7.45
C LEU A 196 -9.56 22.53 6.45
N GLY A 197 -9.29 22.62 5.14
CA GLY A 197 -10.23 22.18 4.12
C GLY A 197 -10.46 20.66 4.14
N ARG A 198 -11.65 20.22 3.76
CA ARG A 198 -11.99 18.79 3.66
C ARG A 198 -11.09 18.01 2.71
N ASP A 199 -10.63 18.68 1.65
CA ASP A 199 -9.66 18.19 0.68
C ASP A 199 -8.23 18.08 1.22
N LYS A 200 -8.05 18.33 2.51
CA LYS A 200 -6.79 18.21 3.26
C LYS A 200 -6.86 17.14 4.37
N ILE A 201 -7.97 16.40 4.48
CA ILE A 201 -8.18 15.46 5.59
C ILE A 201 -8.26 14.03 5.06
N ILE A 202 -7.44 13.15 5.64
CA ILE A 202 -7.50 11.70 5.46
C ILE A 202 -7.74 11.07 6.83
N LEU A 203 -8.63 10.09 6.92
CA LEU A 203 -8.92 9.38 8.18
C LEU A 203 -8.36 7.96 8.19
N SER A 204 -8.02 7.50 9.37
CA SER A 204 -7.77 6.08 9.63
C SER A 204 -8.17 5.72 11.06
N ALA A 205 -8.77 4.54 11.23
CA ALA A 205 -9.16 3.96 12.51
C ALA A 205 -8.62 2.52 12.55
N LYS A 206 -7.46 2.32 13.19
CA LYS A 206 -6.71 1.07 13.14
C LYS A 206 -6.88 0.25 14.40
N VAL A 207 -7.17 -1.03 14.20
CA VAL A 207 -7.28 -2.07 15.22
C VAL A 207 -6.46 -3.29 14.80
N SER A 208 -6.22 -4.23 15.71
CA SER A 208 -5.46 -5.46 15.46
C SER A 208 -6.33 -6.67 15.12
N GLY A 209 -7.65 -6.60 15.39
CA GLY A 209 -8.62 -7.61 15.02
C GLY A 209 -9.11 -7.44 13.57
N VAL A 210 -9.22 -8.54 12.83
CA VAL A 210 -9.67 -8.51 11.43
C VAL A 210 -11.14 -8.09 11.34
N GLU A 211 -12.03 -8.73 12.10
CA GLU A 211 -13.45 -8.40 12.14
C GLU A 211 -13.69 -6.96 12.61
N ASP A 212 -13.00 -6.55 13.68
CA ASP A 212 -13.07 -5.19 14.20
C ASP A 212 -12.68 -4.15 13.16
N LEU A 213 -11.63 -4.44 12.36
CA LEU A 213 -11.19 -3.52 11.32
C LEU A 213 -12.27 -3.35 10.25
N ILE A 214 -12.87 -4.45 9.82
CA ILE A 214 -13.92 -4.44 8.80
C ILE A 214 -15.12 -3.63 9.30
N ASP A 215 -15.58 -3.87 10.52
CA ASP A 215 -16.74 -3.21 11.10
C ASP A 215 -16.50 -1.71 11.29
N VAL A 216 -15.34 -1.32 11.85
CA VAL A 216 -14.97 0.09 12.06
C VAL A 216 -14.92 0.85 10.73
N TYR A 217 -14.32 0.27 9.68
CA TYR A 217 -14.21 0.98 8.41
C TYR A 217 -15.52 1.00 7.63
N ARG A 218 -16.38 -0.01 7.76
CA ARG A 218 -17.75 0.05 7.22
C ARG A 218 -18.55 1.18 7.88
N ALA A 219 -18.50 1.28 9.21
CA ALA A 219 -19.16 2.35 9.95
C ALA A 219 -18.58 3.72 9.58
N LEU A 220 -17.25 3.86 9.54
CA LEU A 220 -16.60 5.11 9.17
C LEU A 220 -16.93 5.53 7.73
N ALA A 221 -17.00 4.58 6.80
CA ALA A 221 -17.35 4.83 5.40
C ALA A 221 -18.82 5.28 5.23
N ALA A 222 -19.71 4.85 6.12
CA ALA A 222 -21.11 5.25 6.12
C ALA A 222 -21.32 6.65 6.73
N GLU A 223 -20.46 7.08 7.66
CA GLU A 223 -20.64 8.33 8.41
C GLU A 223 -19.94 9.55 7.80
N CYS A 224 -18.99 9.35 6.87
CA CYS A 224 -18.25 10.46 6.29
C CYS A 224 -17.82 10.16 4.84
N ASP A 225 -17.37 11.21 4.14
CA ASP A 225 -16.81 11.15 2.79
C ASP A 225 -15.32 11.52 2.72
N TYR A 226 -14.62 11.64 3.84
CA TYR A 226 -13.17 11.82 3.84
C TYR A 226 -12.46 10.62 3.21
N ALA A 227 -11.30 10.85 2.60
CA ALA A 227 -10.44 9.77 2.13
C ALA A 227 -10.01 8.86 3.29
N LEU A 228 -10.03 7.54 3.07
CA LEU A 228 -9.75 6.53 4.10
C LEU A 228 -8.43 5.82 3.85
N HIS A 229 -7.58 5.78 4.88
CA HIS A 229 -6.34 5.03 4.90
C HIS A 229 -6.50 3.72 5.65
N LEU A 230 -6.51 2.60 4.94
CA LEU A 230 -6.66 1.27 5.52
C LEU A 230 -5.32 0.71 6.03
N GLY A 231 -5.40 -0.15 7.02
CA GLY A 231 -4.27 -0.94 7.50
C GLY A 231 -4.60 -1.63 8.81
N LEU A 232 -4.31 -2.91 8.89
CA LEU A 232 -4.36 -3.67 10.15
C LEU A 232 -3.12 -3.28 10.98
N THR A 233 -3.29 -2.91 12.25
CA THR A 233 -2.15 -2.67 13.14
C THR A 233 -1.67 -3.98 13.74
N GLU A 234 -0.35 -4.10 13.99
CA GLU A 234 0.23 -5.27 14.67
C GLU A 234 -0.14 -6.61 14.01
N ALA A 235 -0.14 -6.65 12.68
CA ALA A 235 -0.55 -7.82 11.92
C ALA A 235 0.32 -9.06 12.21
N GLY A 236 1.60 -8.85 12.57
CA GLY A 236 2.57 -9.89 12.89
C GLY A 236 3.63 -10.10 11.83
N MET A 237 4.34 -11.21 11.93
CA MET A 237 5.50 -11.53 11.09
C MET A 237 5.12 -12.53 10.00
N GLY A 238 5.87 -12.50 8.88
CA GLY A 238 5.82 -13.49 7.81
C GLY A 238 4.41 -13.79 7.31
N SER A 239 4.12 -15.05 7.02
CA SER A 239 2.84 -15.50 6.46
C SER A 239 1.63 -15.13 7.34
N LYS A 240 1.77 -15.17 8.67
CA LYS A 240 0.69 -14.77 9.59
C LYS A 240 0.30 -13.31 9.37
N GLY A 241 1.28 -12.41 9.31
CA GLY A 241 1.05 -10.99 9.09
C GLY A 241 0.47 -10.69 7.71
N ILE A 242 0.97 -11.37 6.67
CA ILE A 242 0.48 -11.24 5.30
C ILE A 242 -0.98 -11.68 5.21
N VAL A 243 -1.31 -12.88 5.71
CA VAL A 243 -2.66 -13.43 5.67
C VAL A 243 -3.63 -12.54 6.46
N ALA A 244 -3.28 -12.16 7.69
CA ALA A 244 -4.14 -11.29 8.51
C ALA A 244 -4.43 -9.95 7.82
N THR A 245 -3.40 -9.33 7.21
CA THR A 245 -3.56 -8.08 6.47
C THR A 245 -4.45 -8.28 5.23
N ALA A 246 -4.20 -9.31 4.44
CA ALA A 246 -4.97 -9.58 3.22
C ALA A 246 -6.45 -9.83 3.53
N VAL A 247 -6.73 -10.67 4.54
CA VAL A 247 -8.11 -10.99 4.97
C VAL A 247 -8.82 -9.76 5.55
N ALA A 248 -8.11 -8.87 6.24
CA ALA A 248 -8.69 -7.64 6.79
C ALA A 248 -9.00 -6.59 5.72
N LEU A 249 -8.12 -6.43 4.72
CA LEU A 249 -8.27 -5.37 3.71
C LEU A 249 -9.14 -5.78 2.53
N ALA A 250 -9.11 -7.06 2.13
CA ALA A 250 -9.78 -7.51 0.91
C ALA A 250 -11.31 -7.28 0.93
N PRO A 251 -12.07 -7.58 1.99
CA PRO A 251 -13.51 -7.29 2.02
C PRO A 251 -13.82 -5.82 1.83
N LEU A 252 -13.09 -4.94 2.52
CA LEU A 252 -13.26 -3.48 2.43
C LEU A 252 -12.97 -2.97 1.01
N LEU A 253 -11.87 -3.40 0.43
CA LEU A 253 -11.47 -3.01 -0.92
C LEU A 253 -12.45 -3.49 -1.98
N LEU A 254 -12.99 -4.73 -1.86
CA LEU A 254 -14.04 -5.26 -2.73
C LEU A 254 -15.37 -4.50 -2.58
N GLU A 255 -15.65 -3.96 -1.40
CA GLU A 255 -16.80 -3.09 -1.14
C GLU A 255 -16.58 -1.65 -1.61
N GLY A 256 -15.41 -1.34 -2.19
CA GLY A 256 -15.04 -0.01 -2.65
C GLY A 256 -14.60 0.94 -1.53
N ILE A 257 -14.31 0.43 -0.34
CA ILE A 257 -13.85 1.20 0.82
C ILE A 257 -12.33 1.18 0.87
N GLY A 258 -11.71 2.37 0.93
CA GLY A 258 -10.27 2.55 1.05
C GLY A 258 -9.66 3.27 -0.12
N ASP A 259 -8.86 4.30 0.18
CA ASP A 259 -8.24 5.21 -0.79
C ASP A 259 -6.71 5.13 -0.75
N THR A 260 -6.15 4.69 0.36
CA THR A 260 -4.75 4.35 0.50
C THR A 260 -4.59 3.21 1.50
N ILE A 261 -3.60 2.37 1.30
CA ILE A 261 -3.34 1.20 2.14
C ILE A 261 -1.89 1.18 2.65
N ARG A 262 -1.70 0.61 3.82
CA ARG A 262 -0.37 0.28 4.36
C ARG A 262 -0.42 -1.07 5.05
N THR A 263 0.41 -1.99 4.60
CA THR A 263 0.69 -3.27 5.26
C THR A 263 1.64 -3.04 6.43
N SER A 264 1.31 -3.58 7.62
CA SER A 264 2.09 -3.39 8.85
C SER A 264 2.72 -4.72 9.26
N LEU A 265 3.73 -5.17 8.53
CA LEU A 265 4.47 -6.37 8.87
C LEU A 265 5.59 -6.08 9.88
N THR A 266 5.78 -6.99 10.83
CA THR A 266 6.97 -7.01 11.66
C THR A 266 8.10 -7.67 10.83
N PRO A 267 9.17 -6.93 10.45
CA PRO A 267 10.24 -7.52 9.67
C PRO A 267 11.05 -8.51 10.54
N LEU A 268 11.68 -9.48 9.90
CA LEU A 268 12.75 -10.24 10.53
C LEU A 268 13.91 -9.30 10.93
N PRO A 269 14.75 -9.66 11.91
CA PRO A 269 15.97 -8.91 12.16
C PRO A 269 16.81 -8.81 10.87
N ASN A 270 17.13 -7.57 10.47
CA ASN A 270 17.78 -7.26 9.19
C ASN A 270 16.98 -7.65 7.93
N GLY A 271 15.68 -7.91 8.07
CA GLY A 271 14.79 -8.26 6.96
C GLY A 271 14.51 -7.06 6.03
N ASP A 272 14.10 -7.40 4.82
CA ASP A 272 13.78 -6.40 3.80
C ASP A 272 12.50 -5.64 4.16
N ARG A 273 12.64 -4.33 4.35
CA ARG A 273 11.51 -3.44 4.65
C ARG A 273 10.57 -3.23 3.45
N THR A 274 11.03 -3.53 2.23
CA THR A 274 10.23 -3.39 1.01
C THR A 274 9.13 -4.43 0.89
N GLU A 275 9.18 -5.53 1.66
CA GLU A 275 8.14 -6.56 1.68
C GLU A 275 6.74 -5.99 1.93
N GLU A 276 6.60 -4.97 2.80
CA GLU A 276 5.32 -4.29 3.03
C GLU A 276 4.72 -3.69 1.75
N VAL A 277 5.57 -3.13 0.90
CA VAL A 277 5.17 -2.53 -0.38
C VAL A 277 4.72 -3.61 -1.35
N ILE A 278 5.53 -4.66 -1.49
CA ILE A 278 5.25 -5.79 -2.38
C ILE A 278 3.92 -6.46 -1.99
N VAL A 279 3.72 -6.74 -0.70
CA VAL A 279 2.47 -7.34 -0.21
C VAL A 279 1.26 -6.43 -0.47
N SER A 280 1.40 -5.12 -0.25
CA SER A 280 0.34 -4.16 -0.55
C SER A 280 -0.04 -4.18 -2.04
N GLN A 281 0.95 -4.21 -2.93
CA GLN A 281 0.74 -4.32 -4.37
C GLN A 281 0.06 -5.63 -4.75
N GLN A 282 0.52 -6.76 -4.18
CA GLN A 282 -0.06 -8.07 -4.43
C GLN A 282 -1.52 -8.17 -3.97
N ILE A 283 -1.87 -7.58 -2.83
CA ILE A 283 -3.28 -7.51 -2.38
C ILE A 283 -4.14 -6.79 -3.42
N LEU A 284 -3.74 -5.59 -3.85
CA LEU A 284 -4.50 -4.82 -4.84
C LEU A 284 -4.59 -5.53 -6.19
N GLN A 285 -3.51 -6.17 -6.61
CA GLN A 285 -3.41 -6.87 -7.89
C GLN A 285 -4.23 -8.16 -7.89
N SER A 286 -4.18 -8.95 -6.81
CA SER A 286 -4.98 -10.18 -6.66
C SER A 286 -6.49 -9.91 -6.63
N LEU A 287 -6.88 -8.72 -6.15
CA LEU A 287 -8.28 -8.27 -6.16
C LEU A 287 -8.71 -7.66 -7.51
N GLY A 288 -7.80 -7.52 -8.48
CA GLY A 288 -8.08 -6.89 -9.76
C GLY A 288 -8.36 -5.38 -9.68
N ILE A 289 -7.96 -4.73 -8.58
CA ILE A 289 -8.18 -3.30 -8.35
C ILE A 289 -7.12 -2.46 -9.06
N ARG A 290 -5.88 -2.96 -9.07
CA ARG A 290 -4.73 -2.26 -9.63
C ARG A 290 -3.63 -3.24 -10.01
N SER A 291 -2.93 -3.00 -11.12
CA SER A 291 -1.77 -3.78 -11.56
C SER A 291 -0.48 -2.98 -11.34
N PHE A 292 0.60 -3.68 -10.99
CA PHE A 292 1.91 -3.07 -10.71
C PHE A 292 3.05 -3.74 -11.46
N THR A 293 2.95 -5.06 -11.65
CA THR A 293 3.92 -5.88 -12.38
C THR A 293 3.18 -7.00 -13.10
N PRO A 294 3.70 -7.54 -14.20
CA PRO A 294 3.13 -8.74 -14.81
C PRO A 294 2.95 -9.86 -13.78
N GLN A 295 1.81 -10.56 -13.87
CA GLN A 295 1.53 -11.67 -12.94
C GLN A 295 2.10 -12.98 -13.50
N VAL A 296 2.87 -13.68 -12.66
CA VAL A 296 3.32 -15.04 -12.96
C VAL A 296 2.43 -16.04 -12.24
N THR A 297 1.74 -16.87 -13.00
CA THR A 297 0.99 -18.01 -12.48
C THR A 297 1.86 -19.26 -12.63
N ALA A 298 2.11 -19.94 -11.52
CA ALA A 298 2.87 -21.20 -11.50
C ALA A 298 2.08 -22.29 -10.78
N CYS A 299 2.23 -23.54 -11.19
CA CYS A 299 1.61 -24.65 -10.48
C CYS A 299 2.35 -24.91 -9.14
N PRO A 300 1.66 -25.47 -8.12
CA PRO A 300 2.29 -25.76 -6.83
C PRO A 300 3.28 -26.93 -6.87
N GLY A 301 3.33 -27.67 -7.99
CA GLY A 301 4.05 -28.95 -8.07
C GLY A 301 3.27 -30.10 -7.43
N CYS A 302 3.50 -31.29 -7.91
CA CYS A 302 2.91 -32.52 -7.36
C CYS A 302 3.75 -33.73 -7.80
N GLY A 303 3.32 -34.95 -7.48
CA GLY A 303 4.02 -36.19 -7.88
C GLY A 303 4.19 -36.41 -9.39
N ARG A 304 3.57 -35.62 -10.24
CA ARG A 304 3.79 -35.61 -11.69
C ARG A 304 5.02 -34.80 -12.11
N THR A 305 5.58 -33.99 -11.22
CA THR A 305 6.78 -33.18 -11.49
C THR A 305 7.74 -33.30 -10.33
N THR A 306 8.78 -34.14 -10.50
CA THR A 306 9.81 -34.37 -9.47
C THR A 306 11.02 -33.44 -9.63
N SER A 307 11.10 -32.71 -10.75
CA SER A 307 12.13 -31.70 -11.01
C SER A 307 11.75 -30.35 -10.41
N THR A 308 12.74 -29.62 -9.92
CA THR A 308 12.60 -28.24 -9.44
C THR A 308 12.65 -27.21 -10.57
N PHE A 309 12.94 -27.60 -11.78
CA PHE A 309 13.21 -26.73 -12.92
C PHE A 309 12.08 -25.70 -13.17
N PHE A 310 10.80 -26.12 -13.07
CA PHE A 310 9.69 -25.19 -13.27
C PHE A 310 9.58 -24.15 -12.14
N GLN A 311 9.96 -24.51 -10.92
CA GLN A 311 9.99 -23.59 -9.78
C GLN A 311 11.11 -22.55 -9.98
N GLU A 312 12.29 -23.02 -10.35
CA GLU A 312 13.46 -22.17 -10.65
C GLU A 312 13.16 -21.23 -11.82
N MET A 313 12.54 -21.74 -12.89
CA MET A 313 12.13 -20.93 -14.03
C MET A 313 11.06 -19.89 -13.64
N ALA A 314 10.06 -20.26 -12.85
CA ALA A 314 9.03 -19.35 -12.38
C ALA A 314 9.63 -18.20 -11.54
N ASP A 315 10.57 -18.54 -10.64
CA ASP A 315 11.26 -17.55 -9.81
C ASP A 315 12.15 -16.62 -10.65
N GLN A 316 12.91 -17.17 -11.60
CA GLN A 316 13.72 -16.37 -12.53
C GLN A 316 12.86 -15.41 -13.36
N ILE A 317 11.74 -15.88 -13.91
CA ILE A 317 10.83 -15.04 -14.69
C ILE A 317 10.21 -13.95 -13.79
N GLN A 318 9.74 -14.30 -12.61
CA GLN A 318 9.16 -13.33 -11.69
C GLN A 318 10.17 -12.25 -11.27
N THR A 319 11.40 -12.64 -11.03
CA THR A 319 12.52 -11.73 -10.72
C THR A 319 12.82 -10.82 -11.90
N TYR A 320 12.97 -11.41 -13.09
CA TYR A 320 13.21 -10.67 -14.33
C TYR A 320 12.14 -9.62 -14.60
N LEU A 321 10.85 -10.00 -14.52
CA LEU A 321 9.73 -9.07 -14.72
C LEU A 321 9.79 -7.90 -13.74
N ARG A 322 10.10 -8.18 -12.49
CA ARG A 322 10.23 -7.13 -11.45
C ARG A 322 11.39 -6.18 -11.73
N GLU A 323 12.52 -6.69 -12.19
CA GLU A 323 13.70 -5.90 -12.54
C GLU A 323 13.49 -5.05 -13.80
N GLN A 324 12.70 -5.53 -14.76
CA GLN A 324 12.39 -4.78 -15.99
C GLN A 324 11.32 -3.70 -15.79
N MET A 325 10.41 -3.86 -14.83
CA MET A 325 9.29 -2.92 -14.61
C MET A 325 9.68 -1.44 -14.54
N PRO A 326 10.77 -1.03 -13.84
CA PRO A 326 11.18 0.37 -13.82
C PRO A 326 11.49 0.95 -15.21
N LYS A 327 12.02 0.13 -16.11
CA LYS A 327 12.31 0.51 -17.50
C LYS A 327 11.02 0.52 -18.32
N TRP A 328 10.25 -0.55 -18.26
CA TRP A 328 9.03 -0.72 -19.04
C TRP A 328 7.94 0.28 -18.68
N LYS A 329 7.85 0.68 -17.42
CA LYS A 329 6.86 1.67 -16.97
C LYS A 329 6.91 2.99 -17.76
N ALA A 330 8.08 3.37 -18.25
CA ALA A 330 8.26 4.58 -19.05
C ALA A 330 8.05 4.36 -20.55
N THR A 331 8.28 3.15 -21.05
CA THR A 331 8.36 2.83 -22.48
C THR A 331 7.24 1.89 -22.97
N HIS A 332 6.62 1.13 -22.07
CA HIS A 332 5.63 0.09 -22.39
C HIS A 332 4.41 0.20 -21.47
N PRO A 333 3.59 1.26 -21.59
CA PRO A 333 2.42 1.47 -20.75
C PRO A 333 1.44 0.32 -20.89
N GLY A 334 0.94 -0.21 -19.76
CA GLY A 334 0.01 -1.34 -19.70
C GLY A 334 0.68 -2.70 -19.51
N VAL A 335 2.01 -2.81 -19.64
CA VAL A 335 2.74 -4.07 -19.46
C VAL A 335 2.50 -4.70 -18.08
N GLU A 336 2.21 -3.89 -17.07
CA GLU A 336 1.88 -4.34 -15.73
C GLU A 336 0.62 -5.23 -15.66
N THR A 337 -0.19 -5.22 -16.71
CA THR A 337 -1.41 -6.06 -16.81
C THR A 337 -1.16 -7.44 -17.41
N MET A 338 0.04 -7.67 -17.98
CA MET A 338 0.40 -8.92 -18.63
C MET A 338 0.33 -10.11 -17.66
N LYS A 339 -0.13 -11.25 -18.17
CA LYS A 339 -0.19 -12.53 -17.44
C LYS A 339 0.77 -13.52 -18.08
N VAL A 340 1.62 -14.10 -17.28
CA VAL A 340 2.58 -15.13 -17.67
C VAL A 340 2.26 -16.43 -16.92
N ALA A 341 2.27 -17.57 -17.59
CA ALA A 341 2.08 -18.88 -16.98
C ALA A 341 3.33 -19.74 -17.10
N VAL A 342 3.76 -20.34 -16.00
CA VAL A 342 4.86 -21.32 -15.96
C VAL A 342 4.36 -22.60 -15.31
N MET A 343 4.10 -23.62 -16.11
CA MET A 343 3.46 -24.86 -15.68
C MET A 343 4.45 -26.03 -15.74
N GLY A 344 4.40 -26.89 -14.74
CA GLY A 344 5.37 -27.99 -14.56
C GLY A 344 4.98 -29.33 -15.19
N CYS A 345 3.84 -29.45 -15.88
CA CYS A 345 3.44 -30.68 -16.58
C CYS A 345 2.34 -30.40 -17.61
N VAL A 346 2.10 -31.35 -18.51
CA VAL A 346 1.12 -31.23 -19.60
C VAL A 346 -0.36 -31.36 -19.14
N VAL A 347 -0.61 -31.73 -17.89
CA VAL A 347 -2.01 -31.97 -17.44
C VAL A 347 -2.81 -30.67 -17.36
N ASN A 348 -2.31 -29.67 -16.65
CA ASN A 348 -2.95 -28.35 -16.56
C ASN A 348 -2.19 -27.30 -17.39
N GLY A 349 -0.95 -27.58 -17.76
CA GLY A 349 -0.06 -26.64 -18.41
C GLY A 349 -0.62 -25.99 -19.67
N PRO A 350 -1.11 -26.77 -20.66
CA PRO A 350 -1.65 -26.18 -21.87
C PRO A 350 -2.92 -25.34 -21.62
N GLY A 351 -3.76 -25.74 -20.65
CA GLY A 351 -4.97 -25.00 -20.28
C GLY A 351 -4.65 -23.64 -19.67
N GLU A 352 -3.85 -23.62 -18.62
CA GLU A 352 -3.45 -22.37 -17.93
C GLU A 352 -2.62 -21.47 -18.85
N SER A 353 -1.72 -22.04 -19.65
CA SER A 353 -0.92 -21.27 -20.59
C SER A 353 -1.75 -20.57 -21.67
N LYS A 354 -2.88 -21.16 -22.11
CA LYS A 354 -3.81 -20.55 -23.05
C LYS A 354 -4.64 -19.43 -22.47
N HIS A 355 -4.82 -19.38 -21.15
CA HIS A 355 -5.54 -18.29 -20.46
C HIS A 355 -4.63 -17.11 -20.06
N SER A 356 -3.35 -17.20 -20.35
CA SER A 356 -2.36 -16.16 -20.12
C SER A 356 -1.96 -15.49 -21.43
N ASN A 357 -1.38 -14.30 -21.36
CA ASN A 357 -0.82 -13.63 -22.53
C ASN A 357 0.34 -14.45 -23.11
N ILE A 358 1.21 -14.94 -22.24
CA ILE A 358 2.28 -15.88 -22.60
C ILE A 358 2.30 -17.00 -21.57
N GLY A 359 2.42 -18.23 -22.02
CA GLY A 359 2.52 -19.38 -21.14
C GLY A 359 3.42 -20.47 -21.68
N ILE A 360 4.14 -21.13 -20.79
CA ILE A 360 4.94 -22.29 -21.07
C ILE A 360 4.47 -23.48 -20.25
N SER A 361 4.37 -24.65 -20.88
CA SER A 361 4.09 -25.92 -20.20
C SER A 361 5.36 -26.78 -20.26
N LEU A 362 6.05 -26.89 -19.15
CA LEU A 362 7.25 -27.73 -19.03
C LEU A 362 6.84 -29.20 -18.94
N PRO A 363 7.72 -30.14 -19.34
CA PRO A 363 7.43 -31.55 -19.20
C PRO A 363 7.50 -32.01 -17.74
N GLY A 364 6.52 -32.82 -17.35
CA GLY A 364 6.55 -33.55 -16.08
C GLY A 364 7.46 -34.76 -16.11
N THR A 365 7.53 -35.47 -14.99
CA THR A 365 8.28 -36.72 -14.85
C THR A 365 7.74 -37.75 -15.84
N PHE A 366 8.61 -38.37 -16.61
CA PHE A 366 8.29 -39.33 -17.68
C PHE A 366 7.55 -38.75 -18.90
N GLU A 367 7.39 -37.45 -19.00
CA GLU A 367 6.88 -36.78 -20.19
C GLU A 367 8.01 -36.52 -21.20
N GLU A 368 7.66 -36.41 -22.47
CA GLU A 368 8.62 -36.06 -23.53
C GLU A 368 9.23 -34.67 -23.22
N PRO A 369 10.56 -34.47 -23.32
CA PRO A 369 11.25 -33.23 -22.98
C PRO A 369 10.95 -32.11 -23.99
N LYS A 370 9.69 -31.69 -24.03
CA LYS A 370 9.14 -30.64 -24.89
C LYS A 370 8.39 -29.64 -24.05
N ALA A 371 8.65 -28.37 -24.29
CA ALA A 371 8.02 -27.27 -23.59
C ALA A 371 7.22 -26.40 -24.57
N PRO A 372 5.94 -26.70 -24.85
CA PRO A 372 5.10 -25.87 -25.69
C PRO A 372 4.89 -24.50 -25.08
N VAL A 373 5.06 -23.46 -25.89
CA VAL A 373 4.83 -22.05 -25.56
C VAL A 373 3.57 -21.56 -26.27
N TYR A 374 2.70 -20.95 -25.51
CA TYR A 374 1.46 -20.37 -25.98
C TYR A 374 1.51 -18.84 -25.88
N VAL A 375 1.04 -18.17 -26.91
CA VAL A 375 0.90 -16.71 -26.97
C VAL A 375 -0.55 -16.41 -27.37
N ASP A 376 -1.22 -15.59 -26.58
CA ASP A 376 -2.64 -15.23 -26.77
C ASP A 376 -3.56 -16.44 -27.09
N GLY A 377 -3.37 -17.51 -26.30
CA GLY A 377 -4.17 -18.73 -26.39
C GLY A 377 -3.76 -19.70 -27.50
N ARG A 378 -2.79 -19.37 -28.35
CA ARG A 378 -2.36 -20.19 -29.48
C ARG A 378 -0.96 -20.77 -29.25
N LEU A 379 -0.77 -22.02 -29.67
CA LEU A 379 0.57 -22.63 -29.68
C LEU A 379 1.45 -21.86 -30.67
N MET A 380 2.50 -21.22 -30.14
CA MET A 380 3.48 -20.48 -30.95
C MET A 380 4.65 -21.37 -31.37
N THR A 381 5.27 -22.04 -30.40
CA THR A 381 6.44 -22.90 -30.63
C THR A 381 6.56 -23.97 -29.54
N THR A 382 7.56 -24.83 -29.69
CA THR A 382 7.90 -25.83 -28.67
C THR A 382 9.41 -25.79 -28.41
N LEU A 383 9.79 -25.38 -27.21
CA LEU A 383 11.17 -25.23 -26.79
C LEU A 383 11.72 -26.58 -26.30
N LYS A 384 13.05 -26.76 -26.38
CA LYS A 384 13.77 -28.00 -25.98
C LYS A 384 15.19 -27.68 -25.52
N GLY A 385 15.72 -28.53 -24.64
CA GLY A 385 17.12 -28.46 -24.20
C GLY A 385 17.42 -27.42 -23.14
N ASP A 386 18.67 -27.03 -23.01
CA ASP A 386 19.17 -26.23 -21.87
C ASP A 386 18.90 -24.72 -21.99
N ARG A 387 18.43 -24.26 -23.13
CA ARG A 387 18.19 -22.83 -23.39
C ARG A 387 16.73 -22.40 -23.23
N ILE A 388 15.87 -23.28 -22.74
CA ILE A 388 14.41 -23.01 -22.61
C ILE A 388 14.13 -21.68 -21.92
N VAL A 389 14.82 -21.36 -20.82
CA VAL A 389 14.59 -20.11 -20.07
C VAL A 389 14.96 -18.89 -20.91
N ALA A 390 16.14 -18.91 -21.53
CA ALA A 390 16.59 -17.78 -22.35
C ALA A 390 15.68 -17.56 -23.56
N GLU A 391 15.33 -18.62 -24.27
CA GLU A 391 14.44 -18.55 -25.44
C GLU A 391 13.02 -18.11 -25.04
N PHE A 392 12.54 -18.52 -23.88
CA PHE A 392 11.25 -18.03 -23.36
C PHE A 392 11.30 -16.55 -22.99
N LEU A 393 12.40 -16.07 -22.39
CA LEU A 393 12.59 -14.64 -22.11
C LEU A 393 12.71 -13.81 -23.40
N ASP A 394 13.33 -14.34 -24.45
CA ASP A 394 13.36 -13.67 -25.75
C ASP A 394 11.94 -13.51 -26.31
N ILE A 395 11.11 -14.58 -26.30
CA ILE A 395 9.70 -14.52 -26.71
C ILE A 395 8.90 -13.52 -25.87
N LEU A 396 9.15 -13.48 -24.55
CA LEU A 396 8.48 -12.57 -23.64
C LEU A 396 8.83 -11.10 -23.95
N ASN A 397 10.11 -10.82 -24.24
CA ASN A 397 10.54 -9.46 -24.61
C ASN A 397 9.94 -9.04 -25.95
N ASP A 398 9.98 -9.93 -26.96
CA ASP A 398 9.36 -9.65 -28.27
C ASP A 398 7.85 -9.38 -28.12
N TYR A 399 7.17 -10.10 -27.23
CA TYR A 399 5.76 -9.85 -26.93
C TYR A 399 5.56 -8.48 -26.29
N VAL A 400 6.38 -8.11 -25.31
CA VAL A 400 6.30 -6.81 -24.65
C VAL A 400 6.53 -5.69 -25.65
N ASP A 401 7.56 -5.80 -26.47
CA ASP A 401 7.89 -4.79 -27.49
C ASP A 401 6.80 -4.67 -28.57
N THR A 402 6.14 -5.77 -28.91
CA THR A 402 5.09 -5.78 -29.94
C THR A 402 3.75 -5.25 -29.42
N HIS A 403 3.38 -5.55 -28.15
CA HIS A 403 2.03 -5.30 -27.65
C HIS A 403 1.93 -4.09 -26.74
N TYR A 404 3.04 -3.65 -26.15
CA TYR A 404 3.06 -2.58 -25.16
C TYR A 404 4.00 -1.42 -25.50
N ALA A 405 4.81 -1.50 -26.58
CA ALA A 405 5.63 -0.38 -26.95
C ALA A 405 4.75 0.86 -27.18
N ALA A 406 5.08 1.97 -26.52
CA ALA A 406 4.43 3.24 -26.80
C ALA A 406 4.65 3.57 -28.29
N GLU A 407 3.58 3.78 -29.05
CA GLU A 407 3.70 4.36 -30.39
C GLU A 407 4.51 5.65 -30.23
N LEU A 408 5.71 5.68 -30.80
CA LEU A 408 6.48 6.91 -30.93
C LEU A 408 5.57 7.88 -31.68
N ALA A 409 5.00 8.86 -30.96
CA ALA A 409 4.21 9.92 -31.55
C ALA A 409 5.02 10.46 -32.74
N ALA A 410 4.53 10.22 -33.95
CA ALA A 410 5.16 10.70 -35.17
C ALA A 410 5.39 12.19 -34.98
N ALA A 411 6.67 12.59 -34.95
CA ALA A 411 7.03 14.00 -34.88
C ALA A 411 6.34 14.68 -36.06
N PRO A 412 5.59 15.76 -35.85
CA PRO A 412 5.01 16.50 -36.97
C PRO A 412 6.18 16.93 -37.86
N HIS A 413 6.17 16.45 -39.11
CA HIS A 413 7.09 16.93 -40.10
C HIS A 413 6.92 18.46 -40.21
N ALA A 414 8.00 19.17 -39.87
CA ALA A 414 8.13 20.60 -40.04
C ALA A 414 8.17 20.99 -41.55
#